data_1159498fd41205ca25acd739331f5b81
#
_entry.id   1159498fd41205ca25acd739331f5b81
#
_cell.length_a   1.000
_cell.length_b   1.000
_cell.length_c   1.000
_cell.angle_alpha   90.00
_cell.angle_beta   90.00
_cell.angle_gamma   90.00
#
_symmetry.space_group_name_H-M   'P 1'
#
loop_
_entity.id
_entity.type
_entity.pdbx_description
1 polymer ?
#
loop_
_entity_poly.entity_id
_entity_poly.type
_entity_poly.pdbx_seq_one_letter_code
_entity_poly.pdbx_strand_id
1 'polypeptide(L)'
;MFKTLIDTCVWLDLAKDYQQRAILTALEELIRQGDIAVILPRTVVDEFSRNKAHVIEESGRSLSGTLKRAKDAVEKFGDPRQKRKVLRELNDVDHRIPTLGGAAADAVGRIEELFAQTPVIQVSDAVKLRAAQRAIDKRAPFHRQRNSIDDAILIEIYADEVAAKAAGTRFAFVTHNTKDFSHPNASAKLPHPDIAACFSRVKSLYFITLGEALRRVKPSEFADLMIEQEWVEEPRRLSEILEAMDLLSHQVWYNRHHVTRQKIERGKIKIVKKETFPVKDHLRRPIQRDVWEGALKAAAKVEKKYGLENLGPWDDFEWGMINGKLSALRWVLGDEWDMLDT
;
A
#
# COMPACT_ATOMS: atom_id res chain seq x y z
N MET A 1 23.80 -2.21 12.67
CA MET A 1 22.79 -1.73 13.65
C MET A 1 22.38 -0.30 13.29
N PHE A 2 21.09 -0.01 13.29
CA PHE A 2 20.55 1.35 13.17
C PHE A 2 20.10 1.88 14.53
N LYS A 3 20.54 3.09 14.88
CA LYS A 3 19.95 3.85 15.97
C LYS A 3 18.86 4.74 15.40
N THR A 4 17.61 4.55 15.81
CA THR A 4 16.47 5.22 15.22
C THR A 4 15.74 6.09 16.26
N LEU A 5 15.65 7.40 16.02
CA LEU A 5 14.76 8.27 16.74
C LEU A 5 13.41 8.28 16.02
N ILE A 6 12.37 7.95 16.77
CA ILE A 6 10.99 7.92 16.28
C ILE A 6 10.23 9.02 17.04
N ASP A 7 9.69 9.96 16.29
CA ASP A 7 8.92 11.08 16.80
C ASP A 7 7.60 10.61 17.45
N THR A 8 7.10 11.33 18.45
CA THR A 8 5.87 11.01 19.18
C THR A 8 4.67 10.86 18.26
N CYS A 9 4.55 11.69 17.22
CA CYS A 9 3.45 11.58 16.26
C CYS A 9 3.40 10.21 15.58
N VAL A 10 4.56 9.60 15.30
CA VAL A 10 4.65 8.25 14.69
C VAL A 10 4.19 7.17 15.68
N TRP A 11 4.61 7.27 16.95
CA TRP A 11 4.16 6.34 18.00
C TRP A 11 2.64 6.41 18.22
N LEU A 12 2.08 7.62 18.23
CA LEU A 12 0.64 7.83 18.37
C LEU A 12 -0.14 7.28 17.17
N ASP A 13 0.38 7.44 15.95
CA ASP A 13 -0.23 6.90 14.75
C ASP A 13 -0.16 5.36 14.71
N LEU A 14 0.95 4.74 15.16
CA LEU A 14 1.04 3.29 15.34
C LEU A 14 0.00 2.74 16.31
N ALA A 15 -0.32 3.49 17.37
CA ALA A 15 -1.33 3.11 18.34
C ALA A 15 -2.76 3.30 17.81
N LYS A 16 -2.99 4.35 17.00
CA LYS A 16 -4.30 4.75 16.50
C LYS A 16 -4.77 3.91 15.32
N ASP A 17 -3.86 3.62 14.39
CA ASP A 17 -4.17 2.99 13.11
C ASP A 17 -3.96 1.47 13.16
N TYR A 18 -5.07 0.74 13.13
CA TYR A 18 -5.07 -0.72 13.07
C TYR A 18 -4.19 -1.27 11.93
N GLN A 19 -4.13 -0.59 10.78
CA GLN A 19 -3.33 -1.05 9.63
C GLN A 19 -1.82 -1.00 9.90
N GLN A 20 -1.38 -0.21 10.88
CA GLN A 20 0.03 -0.08 11.25
C GLN A 20 0.52 -1.13 12.26
N ARG A 21 -0.32 -2.08 12.66
CA ARG A 21 0.07 -3.16 13.59
C ARG A 21 1.20 -4.02 13.06
N ALA A 22 1.20 -4.34 11.77
CA ALA A 22 2.27 -5.09 11.15
C ALA A 22 3.61 -4.33 11.23
N ILE A 23 3.58 -3.00 11.12
CA ILE A 23 4.75 -2.13 11.25
C ILE A 23 5.28 -2.15 12.70
N LEU A 24 4.38 -2.10 13.70
CA LEU A 24 4.76 -2.22 15.11
C LEU A 24 5.41 -3.59 15.39
N THR A 25 4.81 -4.67 14.91
CA THR A 25 5.38 -6.02 15.04
C THR A 25 6.75 -6.15 14.37
N ALA A 26 6.91 -5.58 13.18
CA ALA A 26 8.21 -5.55 12.49
C ALA A 26 9.26 -4.75 13.26
N LEU A 27 8.87 -3.62 13.86
CA LEU A 27 9.76 -2.81 14.69
C LEU A 27 10.24 -3.60 15.92
N GLU A 28 9.33 -4.25 16.65
CA GLU A 28 9.64 -5.09 17.81
C GLU A 28 10.63 -6.21 17.44
N GLU A 29 10.37 -6.88 16.32
CA GLU A 29 11.24 -7.95 15.84
C GLU A 29 12.65 -7.46 15.50
N LEU A 30 12.77 -6.33 14.79
CA LEU A 30 14.08 -5.74 14.46
C LEU A 30 14.82 -5.21 15.69
N ILE A 31 14.10 -4.76 16.72
CA ILE A 31 14.70 -4.42 18.02
C ILE A 31 15.20 -5.68 18.71
N ARG A 32 14.40 -6.74 18.77
CA ARG A 32 14.73 -8.03 19.38
C ARG A 32 15.96 -8.68 18.72
N GLN A 33 16.11 -8.54 17.39
CA GLN A 33 17.26 -9.03 16.62
C GLN A 33 18.52 -8.16 16.79
N GLY A 34 18.40 -6.95 17.37
CA GLY A 34 19.51 -6.00 17.54
C GLY A 34 19.86 -5.23 16.25
N ASP A 35 19.01 -5.28 15.23
CA ASP A 35 19.18 -4.52 14.00
C ASP A 35 18.81 -3.04 14.19
N ILE A 36 17.84 -2.77 15.07
CA ILE A 36 17.41 -1.42 15.48
C ILE A 36 17.63 -1.24 16.98
N ALA A 37 18.16 -0.09 17.35
CA ALA A 37 18.13 0.45 18.70
C ALA A 37 17.37 1.78 18.69
N VAL A 38 16.37 1.93 19.57
CA VAL A 38 15.59 3.14 19.66
C VAL A 38 16.35 4.22 20.42
N ILE A 39 16.44 5.42 19.86
CA ILE A 39 16.83 6.63 20.57
C ILE A 39 15.54 7.19 21.20
N LEU A 40 15.42 7.09 22.52
CA LEU A 40 14.20 7.42 23.24
C LEU A 40 14.41 8.64 24.14
N PRO A 41 14.13 9.86 23.66
CA PRO A 41 14.14 11.06 24.50
C PRO A 41 13.01 11.05 25.54
N ARG A 42 13.26 11.62 26.72
CA ARG A 42 12.26 11.78 27.78
C ARG A 42 11.02 12.54 27.31
N THR A 43 11.19 13.53 26.44
CA THR A 43 10.08 14.29 25.84
C THR A 43 9.09 13.41 25.06
N VAL A 44 9.58 12.40 24.32
CA VAL A 44 8.74 11.42 23.59
C VAL A 44 7.88 10.62 24.58
N VAL A 45 8.49 10.10 25.64
CA VAL A 45 7.78 9.32 26.67
C VAL A 45 6.69 10.14 27.34
N ASP A 46 7.02 11.37 27.71
CA ASP A 46 6.10 12.26 28.43
C ASP A 46 4.94 12.72 27.52
N GLU A 47 5.23 13.03 26.26
CA GLU A 47 4.22 13.43 25.29
C GLU A 47 3.31 12.26 24.91
N PHE A 48 3.87 11.07 24.66
CA PHE A 48 3.09 9.86 24.42
C PHE A 48 2.16 9.55 25.59
N SER A 49 2.67 9.61 26.82
CA SER A 49 1.88 9.37 28.04
C SER A 49 0.72 10.37 28.22
N ARG A 50 0.92 11.63 27.83
CA ARG A 50 -0.15 12.65 27.85
C ARG A 50 -1.24 12.40 26.82
N ASN A 51 -0.88 11.84 25.65
CA ASN A 51 -1.79 11.73 24.50
C ASN A 51 -2.40 10.33 24.31
N LYS A 52 -1.83 9.26 24.88
CA LYS A 52 -2.27 7.88 24.69
C LYS A 52 -3.75 7.62 24.97
N ALA A 53 -4.30 8.24 26.05
CA ALA A 53 -5.71 8.08 26.41
C ALA A 53 -6.64 8.66 25.32
N HIS A 54 -6.28 9.82 24.78
CA HIS A 54 -7.02 10.47 23.69
C HIS A 54 -6.99 9.62 22.41
N VAL A 55 -5.85 9.01 22.09
CA VAL A 55 -5.70 8.12 20.92
C VAL A 55 -6.61 6.91 21.03
N ILE A 56 -6.67 6.25 22.19
CA ILE A 56 -7.57 5.11 22.45
C ILE A 56 -9.03 5.52 22.25
N GLU A 57 -9.42 6.66 22.82
CA GLU A 57 -10.80 7.16 22.73
C GLU A 57 -11.17 7.57 21.29
N GLU A 58 -10.27 8.25 20.58
CA GLU A 58 -10.50 8.71 19.21
C GLU A 58 -10.56 7.55 18.20
N SER A 59 -9.77 6.50 18.40
CA SER A 59 -9.79 5.30 17.57
C SER A 59 -11.17 4.62 17.58
N GLY A 60 -11.78 4.47 18.75
CA GLY A 60 -13.14 3.94 18.89
C GLY A 60 -14.21 4.85 18.25
N ARG A 61 -14.12 6.16 18.47
CA ARG A 61 -15.08 7.14 17.93
C ARG A 61 -15.02 7.26 16.40
N SER A 62 -13.84 7.22 15.81
CA SER A 62 -13.64 7.34 14.35
C SER A 62 -14.29 6.17 13.60
N LEU A 63 -14.13 4.93 14.09
CA LEU A 63 -14.75 3.73 13.53
C LEU A 63 -16.28 3.76 13.65
N SER A 64 -16.81 4.09 14.84
CA SER A 64 -18.26 4.23 15.04
C SER A 64 -18.85 5.34 14.15
N GLY A 65 -18.16 6.45 13.97
CA GLY A 65 -18.58 7.53 13.08
C GLY A 65 -18.59 7.12 11.60
N THR A 66 -17.63 6.31 11.18
CA THR A 66 -17.56 5.79 9.81
C THR A 66 -18.67 4.77 9.54
N LEU A 67 -18.93 3.86 10.47
CA LEU A 67 -20.03 2.90 10.38
C LEU A 67 -21.40 3.58 10.40
N LYS A 68 -21.57 4.61 11.21
CA LYS A 68 -22.79 5.40 11.20
C LYS A 68 -23.06 6.04 9.83
N ARG A 69 -22.04 6.65 9.21
CA ARG A 69 -22.15 7.19 7.85
C ARG A 69 -22.43 6.12 6.81
N ALA A 70 -21.82 4.94 6.93
CA ALA A 70 -22.11 3.81 6.05
C ALA A 70 -23.55 3.31 6.21
N LYS A 71 -24.05 3.18 7.45
CA LYS A 71 -25.46 2.82 7.73
C LYS A 71 -26.42 3.86 7.13
N ASP A 72 -26.14 5.14 7.34
CA ASP A 72 -26.96 6.24 6.78
C ASP A 72 -26.97 6.21 5.24
N ALA A 73 -25.84 5.91 4.60
CA ALA A 73 -25.76 5.78 3.15
C ALA A 73 -26.54 4.57 2.64
N VAL A 74 -26.42 3.41 3.27
CA VAL A 74 -27.20 2.22 2.94
C VAL A 74 -28.69 2.47 3.18
N GLU A 75 -29.04 3.21 4.22
CA GLU A 75 -30.42 3.56 4.54
C GLU A 75 -31.05 4.47 3.49
N LYS A 76 -30.29 5.41 2.94
CA LYS A 76 -30.78 6.37 1.92
C LYS A 76 -30.74 5.81 0.49
N PHE A 77 -29.70 5.05 0.14
CA PHE A 77 -29.39 4.68 -1.24
C PHE A 77 -29.33 3.16 -1.50
N GLY A 78 -29.45 2.33 -0.46
CA GLY A 78 -29.36 0.87 -0.58
C GLY A 78 -30.57 0.25 -1.30
N ASP A 79 -30.31 -0.84 -2.05
CA ASP A 79 -31.37 -1.63 -2.68
C ASP A 79 -32.36 -2.14 -1.61
N PRO A 80 -33.67 -1.86 -1.77
CA PRO A 80 -34.70 -2.28 -0.80
C PRO A 80 -34.69 -3.77 -0.47
N ARG A 81 -34.26 -4.62 -1.42
CA ARG A 81 -34.21 -6.10 -1.25
C ARG A 81 -33.05 -6.55 -0.38
N GLN A 82 -31.91 -5.83 -0.40
CA GLN A 82 -30.71 -6.20 0.33
C GLN A 82 -30.45 -5.33 1.56
N LYS A 83 -31.07 -4.16 1.64
CA LYS A 83 -30.90 -3.16 2.69
C LYS A 83 -30.87 -3.75 4.11
N ARG A 84 -31.86 -4.60 4.44
CA ARG A 84 -31.97 -5.20 5.76
C ARG A 84 -30.78 -6.13 6.10
N LYS A 85 -30.27 -6.86 5.10
CA LYS A 85 -29.12 -7.76 5.27
C LYS A 85 -27.86 -6.96 5.52
N VAL A 86 -27.59 -5.95 4.69
CA VAL A 86 -26.41 -5.09 4.79
C VAL A 86 -26.39 -4.31 6.10
N LEU A 87 -27.52 -3.72 6.52
CA LEU A 87 -27.64 -3.02 7.82
C LEU A 87 -27.40 -3.96 9.00
N ARG A 88 -27.82 -5.23 8.92
CA ARG A 88 -27.58 -6.22 9.96
C ARG A 88 -26.08 -6.53 10.06
N GLU A 89 -25.41 -6.76 8.93
CA GLU A 89 -23.96 -6.99 8.87
C GLU A 89 -23.17 -5.79 9.41
N LEU A 90 -23.57 -4.55 9.06
CA LEU A 90 -22.96 -3.34 9.61
C LEU A 90 -23.20 -3.18 11.12
N ASN A 91 -24.36 -3.62 11.63
CA ASN A 91 -24.64 -3.62 13.06
C ASN A 91 -23.79 -4.66 13.80
N ASP A 92 -23.59 -5.86 13.21
CA ASP A 92 -22.72 -6.89 13.78
C ASP A 92 -21.26 -6.42 13.88
N VAL A 93 -20.79 -5.64 12.88
CA VAL A 93 -19.47 -5.00 12.94
C VAL A 93 -19.43 -3.94 14.05
N ASP A 94 -20.46 -3.10 14.17
CA ASP A 94 -20.56 -2.05 15.20
C ASP A 94 -20.50 -2.63 16.63
N HIS A 95 -21.13 -3.75 16.87
CA HIS A 95 -21.04 -4.48 18.15
C HIS A 95 -19.63 -5.01 18.48
N ARG A 96 -18.77 -5.17 17.44
CA ARG A 96 -17.36 -5.59 17.61
C ARG A 96 -16.39 -4.42 17.78
N ILE A 97 -16.81 -3.17 17.57
CA ILE A 97 -15.97 -1.97 17.74
C ILE A 97 -15.36 -1.84 19.14
N PRO A 98 -16.05 -2.17 20.24
CA PRO A 98 -15.42 -2.18 21.56
C PRO A 98 -14.20 -3.12 21.63
N THR A 99 -14.22 -4.22 20.87
CA THR A 99 -13.06 -5.13 20.72
C THR A 99 -11.92 -4.49 19.91
N LEU A 100 -12.22 -3.57 19.00
CA LEU A 100 -11.23 -2.79 18.22
C LEU A 100 -10.66 -1.62 19.04
N GLY A 101 -11.40 -1.05 19.97
CA GLY A 101 -10.87 -0.15 21.01
C GLY A 101 -9.86 -0.86 21.92
N GLY A 102 -10.07 -2.16 22.20
CA GLY A 102 -9.06 -3.03 22.81
C GLY A 102 -7.79 -3.15 22.01
N ALA A 103 -7.88 -3.04 20.69
CA ALA A 103 -6.74 -3.10 19.78
C ALA A 103 -5.80 -1.88 19.88
N ALA A 104 -6.35 -0.69 20.05
CA ALA A 104 -5.54 0.51 20.27
C ALA A 104 -4.91 0.48 21.68
N ALA A 105 -5.64 0.00 22.67
CA ALA A 105 -5.12 -0.20 24.03
C ALA A 105 -3.98 -1.24 24.07
N ASP A 106 -4.10 -2.33 23.31
CA ASP A 106 -3.06 -3.33 23.14
C ASP A 106 -1.80 -2.72 22.48
N ALA A 107 -1.96 -1.96 21.39
CA ALA A 107 -0.83 -1.29 20.74
C ALA A 107 -0.15 -0.28 21.67
N VAL A 108 -0.92 0.49 22.46
CA VAL A 108 -0.36 1.38 23.49
C VAL A 108 0.43 0.57 24.52
N GLY A 109 -0.09 -0.55 25.03
CA GLY A 109 0.61 -1.41 25.99
C GLY A 109 1.95 -1.93 25.44
N ARG A 110 1.96 -2.40 24.19
CA ARG A 110 3.19 -2.87 23.52
C ARG A 110 4.23 -1.75 23.36
N ILE A 111 3.79 -0.54 22.99
CA ILE A 111 4.69 0.63 22.90
C ILE A 111 5.26 0.99 24.27
N GLU A 112 4.44 0.95 25.32
CA GLU A 112 4.91 1.20 26.70
C GLU A 112 5.91 0.15 27.17
N GLU A 113 5.72 -1.11 26.80
CA GLU A 113 6.70 -2.18 27.06
C GLU A 113 8.03 -1.93 26.34
N LEU A 114 7.99 -1.50 25.07
CA LEU A 114 9.20 -1.10 24.34
C LEU A 114 9.90 0.08 25.03
N PHE A 115 9.16 1.07 25.50
CA PHE A 115 9.72 2.22 26.21
C PHE A 115 10.35 1.79 27.56
N ALA A 116 9.71 0.87 28.29
CA ALA A 116 10.23 0.36 29.56
C ALA A 116 11.54 -0.43 29.40
N GLN A 117 11.74 -1.08 28.25
CA GLN A 117 12.95 -1.83 27.93
C GLN A 117 14.07 -0.97 27.29
N THR A 118 13.75 0.28 26.91
CA THR A 118 14.67 1.17 26.19
C THR A 118 15.26 2.21 27.13
N PRO A 119 16.59 2.41 27.16
CA PRO A 119 17.18 3.48 27.95
C PRO A 119 16.67 4.85 27.53
N VAL A 120 16.09 5.59 28.50
CA VAL A 120 15.53 6.92 28.25
C VAL A 120 16.61 7.98 28.36
N ILE A 121 16.76 8.80 27.32
CA ILE A 121 17.71 9.92 27.29
C ILE A 121 17.08 11.14 27.96
N GLN A 122 17.71 11.59 29.04
CA GLN A 122 17.29 12.80 29.76
C GLN A 122 17.71 14.05 29.00
N VAL A 123 16.87 15.07 29.03
CA VAL A 123 17.15 16.35 28.35
C VAL A 123 18.16 17.17 29.19
N SER A 124 19.40 17.25 28.68
CA SER A 124 20.44 18.04 29.34
C SER A 124 20.19 19.56 29.19
N ASP A 125 20.77 20.36 30.07
CA ASP A 125 20.65 21.82 29.96
C ASP A 125 21.30 22.37 28.69
N ALA A 126 22.37 21.72 28.21
CA ALA A 126 22.98 22.03 26.90
C ALA A 126 22.00 21.85 25.74
N VAL A 127 21.23 20.78 25.74
CA VAL A 127 20.17 20.54 24.73
C VAL A 127 19.08 21.60 24.84
N LYS A 128 18.61 21.91 26.05
CA LYS A 128 17.59 22.96 26.29
C LYS A 128 18.03 24.32 25.77
N LEU A 129 19.29 24.70 26.03
CA LEU A 129 19.86 25.99 25.57
C LEU A 129 19.91 26.04 24.03
N ARG A 130 20.36 24.95 23.36
CA ARG A 130 20.38 24.92 21.91
C ARG A 130 18.97 24.92 21.29
N ALA A 131 18.02 24.24 21.92
CA ALA A 131 16.61 24.30 21.49
C ALA A 131 16.02 25.70 21.65
N ALA A 132 16.30 26.39 22.76
CA ALA A 132 15.92 27.79 22.97
C ALA A 132 16.58 28.72 21.94
N GLN A 133 17.85 28.50 21.61
CA GLN A 133 18.54 29.28 20.58
C GLN A 133 17.90 29.13 19.20
N ARG A 134 17.41 27.91 18.83
CA ARG A 134 16.62 27.73 17.59
C ARG A 134 15.37 28.60 17.58
N ALA A 135 14.69 28.72 18.71
CA ALA A 135 13.50 29.57 18.82
C ALA A 135 13.82 31.06 18.63
N ILE A 136 14.91 31.53 19.24
CA ILE A 136 15.38 32.91 19.08
C ILE A 136 15.74 33.20 17.64
N ASP A 137 16.44 32.27 16.99
CA ASP A 137 16.90 32.41 15.60
C ASP A 137 15.79 32.13 14.57
N LYS A 138 14.60 31.75 15.00
CA LYS A 138 13.47 31.33 14.15
C LYS A 138 13.81 30.19 13.17
N ARG A 139 14.73 29.34 13.57
CA ARG A 139 15.15 28.16 12.79
C ARG A 139 14.17 27.00 12.99
N ALA A 140 14.06 26.11 12.03
CA ALA A 140 13.19 24.93 12.18
C ALA A 140 13.43 24.21 13.51
N PRO A 141 12.36 23.82 14.21
CA PRO A 141 10.94 23.83 13.85
C PRO A 141 10.19 25.15 14.11
N PHE A 142 10.86 26.20 14.61
CA PHE A 142 10.24 27.50 14.95
C PHE A 142 10.05 28.46 13.77
N HIS A 143 10.31 28.05 12.55
CA HIS A 143 10.07 28.85 11.34
C HIS A 143 8.57 29.16 11.10
N ARG A 144 7.69 28.45 11.80
CA ARG A 144 6.26 28.72 11.89
C ARG A 144 5.93 29.17 13.31
N GLN A 145 4.98 30.08 13.47
CA GLN A 145 4.60 30.68 14.76
C GLN A 145 3.87 29.68 15.68
N ARG A 146 4.52 28.57 16.06
CA ARG A 146 4.02 27.54 16.98
C ARG A 146 5.06 27.27 18.07
N ASN A 147 4.58 26.79 19.21
CA ASN A 147 5.45 26.31 20.27
C ASN A 147 5.89 24.88 19.92
N SER A 148 7.10 24.75 19.41
CA SER A 148 7.70 23.49 18.95
C SER A 148 8.98 23.18 19.73
N ILE A 149 8.98 23.48 21.06
CA ILE A 149 10.18 23.28 21.89
C ILE A 149 10.54 21.79 21.98
N ASP A 150 9.55 20.91 22.12
CA ASP A 150 9.76 19.46 22.19
C ASP A 150 10.37 18.95 20.86
N ASP A 151 9.88 19.42 19.71
CA ASP A 151 10.45 19.12 18.40
C ASP A 151 11.91 19.57 18.27
N ALA A 152 12.23 20.76 18.80
CA ALA A 152 13.62 21.26 18.78
C ALA A 152 14.53 20.40 19.67
N ILE A 153 14.04 19.96 20.83
CA ILE A 153 14.75 19.06 21.73
C ILE A 153 15.06 17.72 21.02
N LEU A 154 14.09 17.17 20.25
CA LEU A 154 14.30 15.94 19.48
C LEU A 154 15.45 16.09 18.48
N ILE A 155 15.50 17.20 17.74
CA ILE A 155 16.57 17.48 16.77
C ILE A 155 17.93 17.58 17.48
N GLU A 156 18.00 18.31 18.60
CA GLU A 156 19.27 18.50 19.32
C GLU A 156 19.80 17.19 19.94
N ILE A 157 18.91 16.35 20.51
CA ILE A 157 19.28 15.03 20.99
C ILE A 157 19.76 14.14 19.83
N TYR A 158 19.04 14.16 18.71
CA TYR A 158 19.43 13.41 17.52
C TYR A 158 20.81 13.84 16.99
N ALA A 159 21.06 15.14 16.95
CA ALA A 159 22.37 15.69 16.57
C ALA A 159 23.50 15.22 17.49
N ASP A 160 23.28 15.21 18.80
CA ASP A 160 24.25 14.73 19.78
C ASP A 160 24.54 13.23 19.60
N GLU A 161 23.52 12.38 19.39
CA GLU A 161 23.66 10.96 19.13
C GLU A 161 24.43 10.70 17.82
N VAL A 162 24.15 11.46 16.76
CA VAL A 162 24.88 11.36 15.49
C VAL A 162 26.33 11.81 15.64
N ALA A 163 26.59 12.83 16.44
CA ALA A 163 27.95 13.33 16.70
C ALA A 163 28.77 12.36 17.57
N ALA A 164 28.15 11.67 18.51
CA ALA A 164 28.79 10.71 19.41
C ALA A 164 29.27 9.40 18.73
N LYS A 165 29.13 9.25 17.44
CA LYS A 165 29.43 8.13 16.53
C LYS A 165 30.21 6.95 17.12
N ALA A 166 29.58 5.78 17.20
CA ALA A 166 30.29 4.50 17.18
C ALA A 166 30.57 4.07 15.73
N ALA A 167 31.74 3.51 15.45
CA ALA A 167 32.07 2.98 14.13
C ALA A 167 31.06 1.91 13.69
N GLY A 168 30.56 2.00 12.45
CA GLY A 168 29.60 1.04 11.92
C GLY A 168 28.12 1.31 12.28
N THR A 169 27.82 2.32 13.10
CA THR A 169 26.44 2.71 13.43
C THR A 169 25.84 3.62 12.37
N ARG A 170 24.60 3.33 11.96
CA ARG A 170 23.78 4.17 11.10
C ARG A 170 22.64 4.77 11.93
N PHE A 171 22.13 5.89 11.49
CA PHE A 171 21.10 6.63 12.21
C PHE A 171 19.89 6.84 11.31
N ALA A 172 18.71 6.89 11.91
CA ALA A 172 17.48 7.26 11.26
C ALA A 172 16.65 8.18 12.16
N PHE A 173 16.06 9.21 11.57
CA PHE A 173 15.07 10.09 12.19
C PHE A 173 13.76 9.88 11.45
N VAL A 174 12.70 9.51 12.15
CA VAL A 174 11.38 9.21 11.58
C VAL A 174 10.35 10.14 12.18
N THR A 175 9.65 10.89 11.32
CA THR A 175 8.57 11.81 11.74
C THR A 175 7.48 11.90 10.68
N HIS A 176 6.22 11.97 11.10
CA HIS A 176 5.08 12.31 10.25
C HIS A 176 4.85 13.83 10.17
N ASN A 177 5.50 14.61 11.04
CA ASN A 177 5.40 16.08 11.08
C ASN A 177 6.21 16.73 9.96
N THR A 178 5.80 16.52 8.72
CA THR A 178 6.46 17.09 7.54
C THR A 178 6.43 18.60 7.50
N LYS A 179 5.49 19.22 8.21
CA LYS A 179 5.35 20.69 8.24
C LYS A 179 6.51 21.37 8.95
N ASP A 180 7.03 20.76 9.99
CA ASP A 180 8.05 21.36 10.86
C ASP A 180 9.46 20.83 10.56
N PHE A 181 9.57 19.60 10.02
CA PHE A 181 10.84 18.94 9.78
C PHE A 181 11.23 18.77 8.30
N SER A 182 10.28 18.84 7.36
CA SER A 182 10.59 18.65 5.94
C SER A 182 10.85 19.96 5.19
N HIS A 183 11.46 19.83 4.03
CA HIS A 183 11.79 20.94 3.17
C HIS A 183 10.52 21.69 2.70
N PRO A 184 10.38 23.01 2.93
CA PRO A 184 9.14 23.74 2.68
C PRO A 184 8.77 23.86 1.19
N ASN A 185 9.75 23.87 0.30
CA ASN A 185 9.58 24.13 -1.14
C ASN A 185 10.09 22.99 -2.03
N ALA A 186 10.31 21.79 -1.47
CA ALA A 186 10.75 20.61 -2.21
C ALA A 186 10.01 19.34 -1.71
N SER A 187 10.53 18.18 -2.05
CA SER A 187 9.94 16.92 -1.57
C SER A 187 9.91 16.84 -0.06
N ALA A 188 8.76 16.44 0.50
CA ALA A 188 8.61 16.19 1.95
C ALA A 188 9.59 15.11 2.47
N LYS A 189 10.18 14.30 1.60
CA LYS A 189 11.23 13.31 1.95
C LYS A 189 12.60 13.93 2.20
N LEU A 190 12.76 15.22 1.98
CA LEU A 190 13.99 15.96 2.29
C LEU A 190 13.81 16.70 3.63
N PRO A 191 14.83 16.67 4.50
CA PRO A 191 14.78 17.43 5.75
C PRO A 191 14.81 18.94 5.47
N HIS A 192 14.27 19.71 6.40
CA HIS A 192 14.34 21.18 6.36
C HIS A 192 15.80 21.64 6.28
N PRO A 193 16.13 22.69 5.53
CA PRO A 193 17.52 23.19 5.39
C PRO A 193 18.23 23.45 6.73
N ASP A 194 17.51 23.97 7.76
CA ASP A 194 18.06 24.27 9.09
C ASP A 194 18.48 23.02 9.88
N ILE A 195 18.05 21.85 9.51
CA ILE A 195 18.40 20.58 10.16
C ILE A 195 19.13 19.64 9.21
N ALA A 196 19.29 20.00 7.95
CA ALA A 196 19.89 19.14 6.91
C ALA A 196 21.31 18.68 7.28
N ALA A 197 22.05 19.47 8.06
CA ALA A 197 23.39 19.13 8.54
C ALA A 197 23.43 17.87 9.43
N CYS A 198 22.31 17.49 10.08
CA CYS A 198 22.19 16.27 10.87
C CYS A 198 22.08 15.02 9.99
N PHE A 199 21.82 15.16 8.70
CA PHE A 199 21.50 14.06 7.79
C PHE A 199 22.55 13.85 6.70
N SER A 200 22.60 12.64 6.18
CA SER A 200 23.45 12.24 5.08
C SER A 200 22.80 11.13 4.27
N ARG A 201 23.26 10.89 3.03
CA ARG A 201 22.67 9.87 2.17
C ARG A 201 22.87 8.42 2.66
N VAL A 202 23.79 8.17 3.57
CA VAL A 202 24.18 6.80 3.98
C VAL A 202 24.14 6.59 5.47
N LYS A 203 24.65 7.54 6.27
CA LYS A 203 24.91 7.33 7.70
C LYS A 203 23.81 7.84 8.63
N SER A 204 23.08 8.86 8.24
CA SER A 204 22.03 9.49 9.05
C SER A 204 20.87 9.85 8.13
N LEU A 205 19.80 9.07 8.18
CA LEU A 205 18.72 9.09 7.20
C LEU A 205 17.50 9.80 7.78
N TYR A 206 16.76 10.50 6.93
CA TYR A 206 15.50 11.14 7.25
C TYR A 206 14.35 10.40 6.59
N PHE A 207 13.30 10.07 7.34
CA PHE A 207 12.12 9.36 6.86
C PHE A 207 10.83 10.03 7.35
N ILE A 208 9.83 10.04 6.49
CA ILE A 208 8.49 10.52 6.80
C ILE A 208 7.50 9.39 7.12
N THR A 209 7.93 8.14 7.03
CA THR A 209 7.17 6.97 7.47
C THR A 209 8.08 5.95 8.12
N LEU A 210 7.59 5.26 9.14
CA LEU A 210 8.34 4.20 9.80
C LEU A 210 8.56 3.00 8.85
N GLY A 211 7.58 2.66 8.03
CA GLY A 211 7.70 1.58 7.05
C GLY A 211 8.88 1.75 6.09
N GLU A 212 9.13 2.98 5.58
CA GLU A 212 10.31 3.24 4.73
C GLU A 212 11.62 3.06 5.50
N ALA A 213 11.66 3.46 6.78
CA ALA A 213 12.82 3.28 7.63
C ALA A 213 13.13 1.80 7.87
N LEU A 214 12.12 0.99 8.25
CA LEU A 214 12.28 -0.44 8.49
C LEU A 214 12.70 -1.19 7.22
N ARG A 215 12.11 -0.86 6.07
CA ARG A 215 12.53 -1.40 4.76
C ARG A 215 14.00 -1.11 4.45
N ARG A 216 14.50 0.05 4.87
CA ARG A 216 15.90 0.41 4.68
C ARG A 216 16.86 -0.41 5.55
N VAL A 217 16.39 -0.86 6.72
CA VAL A 217 17.15 -1.73 7.64
C VAL A 217 17.25 -3.15 7.10
N LYS A 218 16.11 -3.78 6.76
CA LYS A 218 16.01 -5.16 6.26
C LYS A 218 14.97 -5.27 5.12
N PRO A 219 15.40 -5.08 3.87
CA PRO A 219 14.49 -5.06 2.72
C PRO A 219 13.72 -6.37 2.51
N SER A 220 14.34 -7.53 2.71
CA SER A 220 13.76 -8.86 2.47
C SER A 220 12.66 -9.20 3.47
N GLU A 221 12.90 -9.02 4.76
CA GLU A 221 11.90 -9.32 5.81
C GLU A 221 10.71 -8.33 5.76
N PHE A 222 10.98 -7.09 5.33
CA PHE A 222 9.93 -6.10 5.17
C PHE A 222 9.07 -6.32 3.93
N ALA A 223 9.62 -6.96 2.88
CA ALA A 223 8.86 -7.30 1.67
C ALA A 223 7.71 -8.26 1.98
N ASP A 224 7.95 -9.27 2.81
CA ASP A 224 6.94 -10.25 3.21
C ASP A 224 5.81 -9.58 4.02
N LEU A 225 6.16 -8.67 4.94
CA LEU A 225 5.19 -7.89 5.72
C LEU A 225 4.42 -6.87 4.88
N MET A 226 5.03 -6.30 3.85
CA MET A 226 4.36 -5.39 2.93
C MET A 226 3.42 -6.13 1.98
N ILE A 227 3.77 -7.36 1.57
CA ILE A 227 2.87 -8.24 0.83
C ILE A 227 1.62 -8.53 1.67
N GLU A 228 1.77 -8.81 2.96
CA GLU A 228 0.63 -8.99 3.86
C GLU A 228 -0.21 -7.70 4.03
N GLN A 229 0.40 -6.51 4.02
CA GLN A 229 -0.32 -5.23 4.06
C GLN A 229 -0.94 -4.82 2.72
N GLU A 230 -0.28 -5.09 1.59
CA GLU A 230 -0.85 -4.85 0.25
C GLU A 230 -2.04 -5.78 -0.04
N TRP A 231 -2.10 -6.94 0.61
CA TRP A 231 -3.27 -7.84 0.57
C TRP A 231 -4.47 -7.31 1.37
N VAL A 232 -4.31 -6.24 2.15
CA VAL A 232 -5.42 -5.50 2.79
C VAL A 232 -6.04 -4.46 1.82
N GLU A 233 -5.38 -4.12 0.70
CA GLU A 233 -6.05 -3.48 -0.43
C GLU A 233 -7.13 -4.45 -0.91
N GLU A 234 -8.39 -4.02 -0.87
CA GLU A 234 -9.59 -4.82 -1.14
C GLU A 234 -9.37 -5.84 -2.25
N PRO A 235 -9.33 -7.14 -1.95
CA PRO A 235 -9.15 -8.16 -2.96
C PRO A 235 -10.27 -7.99 -3.99
N ARG A 236 -9.93 -8.03 -5.28
CA ARG A 236 -10.93 -7.94 -6.34
C ARG A 236 -12.00 -8.99 -6.12
N ARG A 237 -13.26 -8.62 -6.29
CA ARG A 237 -14.37 -9.56 -6.19
C ARG A 237 -14.22 -10.63 -7.25
N LEU A 238 -14.64 -11.84 -6.94
CA LEU A 238 -14.62 -12.94 -7.93
C LEU A 238 -15.34 -12.55 -9.23
N SER A 239 -16.44 -11.79 -9.15
CA SER A 239 -17.14 -11.26 -10.32
C SER A 239 -16.27 -10.35 -11.19
N GLU A 240 -15.46 -9.46 -10.57
CA GLU A 240 -14.56 -8.56 -11.31
C GLU A 240 -13.43 -9.33 -11.99
N ILE A 241 -12.90 -10.36 -11.33
CA ILE A 241 -11.89 -11.27 -11.92
C ILE A 241 -12.48 -12.03 -13.12
N LEU A 242 -13.69 -12.57 -12.98
CA LEU A 242 -14.39 -13.28 -14.04
C LEU A 242 -14.74 -12.36 -15.23
N GLU A 243 -15.16 -11.12 -14.97
CA GLU A 243 -15.43 -10.11 -16.01
C GLU A 243 -14.15 -9.74 -16.77
N ALA A 244 -13.04 -9.51 -16.06
CA ALA A 244 -11.75 -9.24 -16.68
C ALA A 244 -11.26 -10.42 -17.51
N MET A 245 -11.41 -11.65 -17.02
CA MET A 245 -11.06 -12.87 -17.75
C MET A 245 -11.93 -13.06 -19.01
N ASP A 246 -13.22 -12.78 -18.93
CA ASP A 246 -14.15 -12.85 -20.06
C ASP A 246 -13.75 -11.86 -21.16
N LEU A 247 -13.43 -10.60 -20.79
CA LEU A 247 -12.92 -9.59 -21.73
C LEU A 247 -11.63 -10.07 -22.41
N LEU A 248 -10.63 -10.48 -21.64
CA LEU A 248 -9.33 -10.94 -22.16
C LEU A 248 -9.49 -12.16 -23.08
N SER A 249 -10.36 -13.11 -22.73
CA SER A 249 -10.67 -14.28 -23.57
C SER A 249 -11.29 -13.86 -24.90
N HIS A 250 -12.18 -12.89 -24.90
CA HIS A 250 -12.75 -12.36 -26.13
C HIS A 250 -11.75 -11.57 -26.96
N GLN A 251 -10.82 -10.84 -26.34
CA GLN A 251 -9.72 -10.15 -27.03
C GLN A 251 -8.80 -11.15 -27.74
N VAL A 252 -8.41 -12.23 -27.05
CA VAL A 252 -7.61 -13.32 -27.65
C VAL A 252 -8.34 -13.97 -28.81
N TRP A 253 -9.61 -14.34 -28.62
CA TRP A 253 -10.43 -14.96 -29.66
C TRP A 253 -10.63 -14.00 -30.84
N TYR A 254 -10.94 -12.74 -30.62
CA TYR A 254 -11.21 -11.78 -31.69
C TYR A 254 -9.96 -11.48 -32.52
N ASN A 255 -8.80 -11.37 -31.91
CA ASN A 255 -7.53 -11.20 -32.62
C ASN A 255 -7.24 -12.38 -33.54
N ARG A 256 -7.44 -13.62 -33.06
CA ARG A 256 -7.33 -14.85 -33.92
C ARG A 256 -8.35 -14.84 -35.05
N HIS A 257 -9.56 -14.41 -34.76
CA HIS A 257 -10.61 -14.25 -35.77
C HIS A 257 -10.19 -13.23 -36.83
N HIS A 258 -9.65 -12.07 -36.43
CA HIS A 258 -9.16 -11.03 -37.34
C HIS A 258 -8.01 -11.53 -38.22
N VAL A 259 -7.02 -12.21 -37.66
CA VAL A 259 -5.93 -12.84 -38.41
C VAL A 259 -6.46 -13.89 -39.42
N THR A 260 -7.44 -14.68 -39.03
CA THR A 260 -8.07 -15.68 -39.90
C THR A 260 -8.80 -14.99 -41.05
N ARG A 261 -9.54 -13.92 -40.79
CA ARG A 261 -10.22 -13.09 -41.79
C ARG A 261 -9.23 -12.54 -42.81
N GLN A 262 -8.11 -11.98 -42.38
CA GLN A 262 -7.04 -11.54 -43.31
C GLN A 262 -6.46 -12.66 -44.16
N LYS A 263 -6.28 -13.87 -43.57
CA LYS A 263 -5.82 -15.05 -44.35
C LYS A 263 -6.82 -15.48 -45.42
N ILE A 264 -8.11 -15.37 -45.14
CA ILE A 264 -9.19 -15.65 -46.11
C ILE A 264 -9.17 -14.60 -47.25
N GLU A 265 -9.11 -13.31 -46.88
CA GLU A 265 -9.08 -12.20 -47.85
C GLU A 265 -7.84 -12.29 -48.78
N ARG A 266 -6.71 -12.73 -48.24
CA ARG A 266 -5.47 -12.96 -49.01
C ARG A 266 -5.47 -14.32 -49.78
N GLY A 267 -6.56 -15.08 -49.76
CA GLY A 267 -6.67 -16.38 -50.44
C GLY A 267 -5.86 -17.53 -49.85
N LYS A 268 -5.26 -17.31 -48.66
CA LYS A 268 -4.49 -18.34 -47.94
C LYS A 268 -5.35 -19.43 -47.32
N ILE A 269 -6.58 -19.10 -46.96
CA ILE A 269 -7.58 -20.01 -46.41
C ILE A 269 -8.82 -19.95 -47.32
N LYS A 270 -9.32 -21.12 -47.75
CA LYS A 270 -10.51 -21.22 -48.60
C LYS A 270 -11.75 -21.56 -47.77
N ILE A 271 -12.87 -20.90 -48.08
CA ILE A 271 -14.17 -21.27 -47.53
C ILE A 271 -14.83 -22.27 -48.48
N VAL A 272 -15.21 -23.41 -47.95
CA VAL A 272 -15.82 -24.53 -48.71
C VAL A 272 -17.18 -24.91 -48.12
N LYS A 273 -18.00 -25.55 -48.95
CA LYS A 273 -19.25 -26.14 -48.47
C LYS A 273 -18.97 -27.40 -47.65
N LYS A 274 -19.87 -27.75 -46.73
CA LYS A 274 -19.74 -28.89 -45.83
C LYS A 274 -19.49 -30.21 -46.61
N GLU A 275 -20.14 -30.38 -47.73
CA GLU A 275 -20.06 -31.56 -48.60
C GLU A 275 -18.70 -31.71 -49.31
N THR A 276 -17.96 -30.60 -49.47
CA THR A 276 -16.66 -30.57 -50.15
C THR A 276 -15.50 -30.40 -49.15
N PHE A 277 -15.75 -30.54 -47.85
CA PHE A 277 -14.75 -30.40 -46.83
C PHE A 277 -13.80 -31.62 -46.82
N PRO A 278 -12.47 -31.44 -47.03
CA PRO A 278 -11.52 -32.54 -47.09
C PRO A 278 -11.25 -33.10 -45.69
N VAL A 279 -11.52 -34.42 -45.53
CA VAL A 279 -11.38 -35.11 -44.24
C VAL A 279 -9.90 -35.41 -43.90
N LYS A 280 -8.98 -35.34 -44.88
CA LYS A 280 -7.58 -35.81 -44.73
C LYS A 280 -6.45 -34.80 -45.02
N ASP A 281 -6.73 -33.56 -45.35
CA ASP A 281 -5.66 -32.59 -45.66
C ASP A 281 -5.30 -31.78 -44.42
N HIS A 282 -4.18 -32.12 -43.75
CA HIS A 282 -3.71 -31.48 -42.53
C HIS A 282 -2.91 -30.18 -42.74
N LEU A 283 -2.47 -29.90 -44.00
CA LEU A 283 -1.56 -28.80 -44.31
C LEU A 283 -2.27 -27.51 -44.78
N ARG A 284 -3.48 -27.60 -45.33
CA ARG A 284 -4.29 -26.46 -45.74
C ARG A 284 -5.75 -26.69 -45.36
N ARG A 285 -6.08 -26.53 -44.09
CA ARG A 285 -7.46 -26.71 -43.62
C ARG A 285 -8.35 -25.57 -44.11
N PRO A 286 -9.24 -25.82 -45.09
CA PRO A 286 -10.29 -24.89 -45.46
C PRO A 286 -11.27 -24.74 -44.28
N ILE A 287 -12.03 -23.65 -44.26
CA ILE A 287 -13.07 -23.45 -43.26
C ILE A 287 -14.43 -23.75 -43.90
N GLN A 288 -15.29 -24.45 -43.17
CA GLN A 288 -16.66 -24.68 -43.62
C GLN A 288 -17.43 -23.36 -43.59
N ARG A 289 -18.28 -23.14 -44.58
CA ARG A 289 -19.04 -21.90 -44.76
C ARG A 289 -19.92 -21.59 -43.57
N ASP A 290 -20.66 -22.55 -43.07
CA ASP A 290 -21.55 -22.40 -41.90
C ASP A 290 -20.77 -22.05 -40.61
N VAL A 291 -19.59 -22.67 -40.44
CA VAL A 291 -18.69 -22.34 -39.31
C VAL A 291 -18.19 -20.88 -39.41
N TRP A 292 -17.79 -20.46 -40.64
CA TRP A 292 -17.34 -19.09 -40.85
C TRP A 292 -18.45 -18.05 -40.64
N GLU A 293 -19.65 -18.34 -41.17
CA GLU A 293 -20.83 -17.48 -40.94
C GLU A 293 -21.18 -17.41 -39.45
N GLY A 294 -21.05 -18.49 -38.70
CA GLY A 294 -21.18 -18.54 -37.25
C GLY A 294 -20.16 -17.65 -36.55
N ALA A 295 -18.88 -17.74 -36.98
CA ALA A 295 -17.79 -16.92 -36.44
C ALA A 295 -18.02 -15.41 -36.68
N LEU A 296 -18.50 -15.03 -37.86
CA LEU A 296 -18.85 -13.65 -38.19
C LEU A 296 -19.99 -13.12 -37.29
N LYS A 297 -21.02 -13.93 -37.05
CA LYS A 297 -22.11 -13.55 -36.13
C LYS A 297 -21.62 -13.42 -34.68
N ALA A 298 -20.70 -14.29 -34.26
CA ALA A 298 -20.08 -14.20 -32.93
C ALA A 298 -19.22 -12.94 -32.81
N ALA A 299 -18.43 -12.61 -33.83
CA ALA A 299 -17.63 -11.40 -33.89
C ALA A 299 -18.49 -10.14 -33.72
N ALA A 300 -19.60 -10.06 -34.48
CA ALA A 300 -20.52 -8.95 -34.38
C ALA A 300 -21.16 -8.79 -32.97
N LYS A 301 -21.40 -9.90 -32.26
CA LYS A 301 -21.87 -9.86 -30.85
C LYS A 301 -20.81 -9.33 -29.91
N VAL A 302 -19.54 -9.77 -30.09
CA VAL A 302 -18.40 -9.34 -29.28
C VAL A 302 -18.13 -7.84 -29.51
N GLU A 303 -18.16 -7.38 -30.76
CA GLU A 303 -18.03 -5.97 -31.15
C GLU A 303 -19.10 -5.11 -30.48
N LYS A 304 -20.34 -5.59 -30.48
CA LYS A 304 -21.45 -4.88 -29.80
C LYS A 304 -21.30 -4.84 -28.29
N LYS A 305 -20.70 -5.90 -27.68
CA LYS A 305 -20.56 -6.00 -26.22
C LYS A 305 -19.42 -5.15 -25.68
N TYR A 306 -18.29 -5.11 -26.38
CA TYR A 306 -17.05 -4.50 -25.86
C TYR A 306 -16.60 -3.24 -26.60
N GLY A 307 -17.12 -2.95 -27.79
CA GLY A 307 -16.61 -1.90 -28.69
C GLY A 307 -15.35 -2.33 -29.46
N LEU A 308 -15.21 -1.84 -30.69
CA LEU A 308 -14.05 -2.16 -31.54
C LEU A 308 -12.73 -1.67 -30.95
N GLU A 309 -12.75 -0.55 -30.27
CA GLU A 309 -11.59 0.09 -29.62
C GLU A 309 -10.96 -0.80 -28.56
N ASN A 310 -11.70 -1.74 -27.98
CA ASN A 310 -11.23 -2.66 -26.95
C ASN A 310 -10.84 -4.06 -27.49
N LEU A 311 -10.95 -4.29 -28.81
CA LEU A 311 -10.77 -5.61 -29.40
C LEU A 311 -9.54 -5.76 -30.31
N GLY A 312 -8.77 -4.70 -30.47
CA GLY A 312 -7.59 -4.71 -31.34
C GLY A 312 -7.87 -4.18 -32.77
N PRO A 313 -6.98 -4.39 -33.74
CA PRO A 313 -5.86 -5.35 -33.72
C PRO A 313 -4.73 -4.97 -32.76
N TRP A 314 -4.02 -5.98 -32.26
CA TRP A 314 -2.94 -5.85 -31.29
C TRP A 314 -1.60 -6.09 -31.98
N ASP A 315 -0.56 -5.34 -31.57
CA ASP A 315 0.82 -5.67 -31.93
C ASP A 315 1.34 -6.88 -31.13
N ASP A 316 2.55 -7.36 -31.45
CA ASP A 316 3.12 -8.56 -30.81
C ASP A 316 3.34 -8.37 -29.29
N PHE A 317 3.66 -7.15 -28.84
CA PHE A 317 3.86 -6.84 -27.44
C PHE A 317 2.51 -6.81 -26.69
N GLU A 318 1.53 -6.09 -27.22
CA GLU A 318 0.18 -6.01 -26.65
C GLU A 318 -0.48 -7.41 -26.63
N TRP A 319 -0.27 -8.19 -27.71
CA TRP A 319 -0.73 -9.57 -27.78
C TRP A 319 -0.12 -10.44 -26.68
N GLY A 320 1.19 -10.34 -26.46
CA GLY A 320 1.89 -11.03 -25.37
C GLY A 320 1.35 -10.63 -24.01
N MET A 321 1.11 -9.31 -23.78
CA MET A 321 0.54 -8.80 -22.53
C MET A 321 -0.88 -9.33 -22.26
N ILE A 322 -1.74 -9.36 -23.27
CA ILE A 322 -3.13 -9.87 -23.14
C ILE A 322 -3.11 -11.35 -22.76
N ASN A 323 -2.29 -12.16 -23.44
CA ASN A 323 -2.17 -13.59 -23.11
C ASN A 323 -1.57 -13.81 -21.71
N GLY A 324 -0.56 -13.05 -21.31
CA GLY A 324 0.02 -13.10 -19.97
C GLY A 324 -0.98 -12.75 -18.86
N LYS A 325 -1.76 -11.68 -19.04
CA LYS A 325 -2.83 -11.30 -18.12
C LYS A 325 -3.90 -12.38 -18.01
N LEU A 326 -4.32 -12.96 -19.16
CA LEU A 326 -5.32 -14.02 -19.17
C LEU A 326 -4.83 -15.27 -18.47
N SER A 327 -3.57 -15.69 -18.74
CA SER A 327 -2.94 -16.83 -18.06
C SER A 327 -2.86 -16.63 -16.54
N ALA A 328 -2.46 -15.45 -16.10
CA ALA A 328 -2.39 -15.12 -14.67
C ALA A 328 -3.76 -15.19 -13.98
N LEU A 329 -4.82 -14.63 -14.60
CA LEU A 329 -6.17 -14.72 -14.03
C LEU A 329 -6.71 -16.14 -14.00
N ARG A 330 -6.44 -16.94 -15.04
CA ARG A 330 -6.80 -18.36 -15.07
C ARG A 330 -6.09 -19.14 -13.96
N TRP A 331 -4.80 -18.90 -13.75
CA TRP A 331 -4.05 -19.53 -12.67
C TRP A 331 -4.63 -19.19 -11.29
N VAL A 332 -4.97 -17.93 -11.04
CA VAL A 332 -5.65 -17.52 -9.80
C VAL A 332 -6.97 -18.27 -9.57
N LEU A 333 -7.65 -18.66 -10.65
CA LEU A 333 -8.91 -19.42 -10.63
C LEU A 333 -8.72 -20.93 -10.62
N GLY A 334 -7.48 -21.44 -10.64
CA GLY A 334 -7.15 -22.85 -10.47
C GLY A 334 -6.64 -23.57 -11.72
N ASP A 335 -6.40 -22.85 -12.83
CA ASP A 335 -5.74 -23.43 -14.01
C ASP A 335 -4.23 -23.59 -13.77
N GLU A 336 -3.55 -24.40 -14.58
CA GLU A 336 -2.09 -24.55 -14.54
C GLU A 336 -1.39 -23.26 -14.99
N TRP A 337 -0.21 -22.92 -14.39
CA TRP A 337 0.50 -21.67 -14.63
C TRP A 337 0.84 -21.40 -16.09
N ASP A 338 1.25 -22.43 -16.81
CA ASP A 338 1.73 -22.34 -18.20
C ASP A 338 0.66 -22.67 -19.24
N MET A 339 -0.61 -22.70 -18.88
CA MET A 339 -1.70 -22.90 -19.82
C MET A 339 -1.88 -21.68 -20.72
N LEU A 340 -0.98 -21.56 -21.68
CA LEU A 340 -1.16 -20.68 -22.83
C LEU A 340 -2.02 -21.42 -23.84
N ASP A 341 -3.23 -20.96 -24.04
CA ASP A 341 -4.13 -21.44 -25.10
C ASP A 341 -3.66 -20.83 -26.43
N THR A 342 -2.51 -21.30 -26.90
CA THR A 342 -1.85 -20.84 -28.14
C THR A 342 -2.43 -21.48 -29.41
#